data_ba93ef8ee169d3a887334926ac1a80e9
#
_entry.id   ba93ef8ee169d3a887334926ac1a80e9
#
_cell.length_a   1.000
_cell.length_b   1.000
_cell.length_c   1.000
_cell.angle_alpha   90.00
_cell.angle_beta   90.00
_cell.angle_gamma   90.00
#
_symmetry.space_group_name_H-M   'P 1'
#
loop_
_entity.id
_entity.type
_entity.pdbx_description
1 polymer ?
#
loop_
_entity_poly.entity_id
_entity_poly.type
_entity_poly.pdbx_seq_one_letter_code
_entity_poly.pdbx_strand_id
1 'polypeptide(L)'
;MTHNFAPPPAIGCRDTPVLKQRGQHEVFCGLTGIIWLHRKMQDAFFLVVGSRTCAHLLQSAAGVMIFAEPRFATAILEETDLAGLADAQEELDRVVTQLLARRPDIRQLFLVGSCPSEVIKLDLARAAERMSVKHAPNVRVLNYSGSGIETTFTQGEDACLAAMVPALSASDEDQLMLVGALPDVVEEQAVGLLEAMGIGPVRVLPAHRAADQYGVGENTRFALLQPFLGDTHAALIRRGARHIAAPFPFGEEGTTLWLQAIAQEYDVSPELFGQVTAAPRARARKAVAQASEALRGKSVFFFPDSQLEIPLARFLIRECGMDAIEIGAPFIHKAIVDPDLDLIPEGPVLAEGQDVDLQLARARAAQPDLTVCGLGLANPLEAEGLTTKWAIELVFTPVHFYEQAGDLAGLFSRPLRRRDVLRLEAAE
;
A
#
# COMPACT_ATOMS: atom_id res chain seq x y z
N MET A 1 -34.63 21.90 -3.57
CA MET A 1 -33.44 22.65 -3.21
C MET A 1 -32.32 22.13 -4.08
N THR A 2 -31.95 22.90 -5.09
CA THR A 2 -30.94 22.57 -6.08
C THR A 2 -29.57 22.64 -5.40
N HIS A 3 -29.00 21.49 -5.09
CA HIS A 3 -27.59 21.41 -4.68
C HIS A 3 -26.72 21.65 -5.93
N ASN A 4 -26.26 22.89 -6.09
CA ASN A 4 -25.20 23.21 -7.00
C ASN A 4 -23.95 22.42 -6.59
N PHE A 5 -23.53 21.47 -7.41
CA PHE A 5 -22.17 20.93 -7.37
C PHE A 5 -21.24 22.07 -7.78
N ALA A 6 -20.55 22.66 -6.81
CA ALA A 6 -19.39 23.47 -7.12
C ALA A 6 -18.33 22.53 -7.76
N PRO A 7 -17.75 22.90 -8.90
CA PRO A 7 -16.63 22.16 -9.45
C PRO A 7 -15.54 22.09 -8.37
N PRO A 8 -14.78 20.97 -8.27
CA PRO A 8 -13.63 20.92 -7.38
C PRO A 8 -12.73 22.12 -7.70
N PRO A 9 -12.10 22.74 -6.68
CA PRO A 9 -11.19 23.84 -6.92
C PRO A 9 -10.13 23.40 -7.92
N ALA A 10 -9.82 24.24 -8.88
CA ALA A 10 -8.78 23.97 -9.88
C ALA A 10 -7.51 23.56 -9.14
N ILE A 11 -6.99 22.37 -9.44
CA ILE A 11 -5.80 21.77 -8.85
C ILE A 11 -4.62 22.69 -9.17
N GLY A 12 -4.29 23.59 -8.24
CA GLY A 12 -3.10 24.41 -8.30
C GLY A 12 -2.01 23.68 -7.54
N CYS A 13 -0.92 23.29 -8.23
CA CYS A 13 0.29 22.81 -7.57
C CYS A 13 0.71 23.77 -6.46
N ARG A 14 0.47 23.41 -5.19
CA ARG A 14 1.06 24.13 -4.08
C ARG A 14 2.54 23.78 -4.02
N ASP A 15 3.40 24.78 -4.07
CA ASP A 15 4.81 24.66 -3.70
C ASP A 15 4.95 24.56 -2.17
N THR A 16 4.36 23.50 -1.59
CA THR A 16 4.56 23.21 -0.17
C THR A 16 6.02 22.81 0.02
N PRO A 17 6.81 23.54 0.84
CA PRO A 17 8.20 23.18 1.07
C PRO A 17 8.29 21.81 1.74
N VAL A 18 9.05 20.91 1.13
CA VAL A 18 9.27 19.55 1.64
C VAL A 18 10.63 19.48 2.31
N LEU A 19 10.65 19.10 3.58
CA LEU A 19 11.87 18.83 4.32
C LEU A 19 12.45 17.49 3.85
N LYS A 20 13.52 17.54 3.06
CA LYS A 20 14.19 16.32 2.59
C LYS A 20 15.16 15.80 3.64
N GLN A 21 15.07 14.51 3.96
CA GLN A 21 15.92 13.84 4.94
C GLN A 21 16.51 12.55 4.39
N ARG A 22 17.73 12.24 4.81
CA ARG A 22 18.41 11.02 4.41
C ARG A 22 19.39 10.60 5.51
N GLY A 23 19.03 9.56 6.24
CA GLY A 23 19.81 9.05 7.36
C GLY A 23 19.46 7.59 7.65
N GLN A 24 19.46 7.22 8.92
CA GLN A 24 19.12 5.87 9.36
C GLN A 24 17.63 5.57 9.18
N HIS A 25 17.34 4.35 8.75
CA HIS A 25 15.98 3.84 8.53
C HIS A 25 15.58 2.85 9.63
N GLU A 26 14.29 2.88 10.00
CA GLU A 26 13.67 1.95 10.96
C GLU A 26 12.34 1.43 10.38
N VAL A 27 12.42 0.70 9.26
CA VAL A 27 11.24 0.19 8.53
C VAL A 27 11.43 -1.29 8.15
N PHE A 28 10.31 -1.99 7.95
CA PHE A 28 10.34 -3.32 7.35
C PHE A 28 10.74 -3.25 5.88
N CYS A 29 11.34 -4.33 5.37
CA CYS A 29 11.70 -4.44 3.95
C CYS A 29 10.52 -4.86 3.08
N GLY A 30 10.67 -4.75 1.76
CA GLY A 30 9.66 -5.09 0.78
C GLY A 30 9.21 -6.56 0.76
N LEU A 31 9.98 -7.48 1.36
CA LEU A 31 9.55 -8.87 1.55
C LEU A 31 8.24 -8.98 2.32
N THR A 32 7.94 -8.01 3.18
CA THR A 32 6.68 -7.98 3.94
C THR A 32 5.45 -7.94 3.01
N GLY A 33 5.55 -7.35 1.84
CA GLY A 33 4.49 -7.32 0.83
C GLY A 33 4.00 -8.71 0.39
N ILE A 34 4.85 -9.72 0.47
CA ILE A 34 4.49 -11.11 0.15
C ILE A 34 3.34 -11.60 1.02
N ILE A 35 3.22 -11.12 2.26
CA ILE A 35 2.22 -11.59 3.24
C ILE A 35 0.78 -11.34 2.74
N TRP A 36 0.52 -10.25 2.03
CA TRP A 36 -0.80 -9.99 1.48
C TRP A 36 -0.91 -10.37 -0.01
N LEU A 37 0.16 -10.24 -0.78
CA LEU A 37 0.18 -10.58 -2.20
C LEU A 37 -0.08 -12.07 -2.45
N HIS A 38 0.52 -12.98 -1.66
CA HIS A 38 0.29 -14.42 -1.83
C HIS A 38 -1.15 -14.84 -1.49
N ARG A 39 -1.86 -14.05 -0.66
CA ARG A 39 -3.28 -14.26 -0.38
C ARG A 39 -4.14 -13.80 -1.55
N LYS A 40 -3.78 -12.67 -2.15
CA LYS A 40 -4.50 -12.07 -3.28
C LYS A 40 -4.37 -12.92 -4.55
N MET A 41 -3.15 -13.32 -4.92
CA MET A 41 -2.88 -14.10 -6.12
C MET A 41 -2.84 -15.61 -5.81
N GLN A 42 -3.93 -16.31 -6.11
CA GLN A 42 -4.18 -17.69 -5.65
C GLN A 42 -3.32 -18.75 -6.34
N ASP A 43 -2.84 -18.53 -7.55
CA ASP A 43 -1.98 -19.42 -8.34
C ASP A 43 -0.55 -18.87 -8.52
N ALA A 44 -0.20 -17.84 -7.75
CA ALA A 44 1.13 -17.29 -7.66
C ALA A 44 1.94 -17.92 -6.53
N PHE A 45 3.26 -17.99 -6.71
CA PHE A 45 4.20 -18.42 -5.69
C PHE A 45 5.38 -17.45 -5.60
N PHE A 46 5.82 -17.13 -4.39
CA PHE A 46 6.90 -16.19 -4.12
C PHE A 46 8.11 -16.95 -3.59
N LEU A 47 9.15 -17.04 -4.42
CA LEU A 47 10.43 -17.65 -4.04
C LEU A 47 11.42 -16.55 -3.68
N VAL A 48 11.61 -16.31 -2.40
CA VAL A 48 12.62 -15.37 -1.90
C VAL A 48 14.00 -15.96 -2.06
N VAL A 49 14.90 -15.22 -2.70
CA VAL A 49 16.32 -15.58 -2.82
C VAL A 49 17.08 -14.83 -1.73
N GLY A 50 17.42 -15.50 -0.63
CA GLY A 50 17.91 -14.79 0.54
C GLY A 50 18.51 -15.68 1.63
N SER A 51 18.70 -15.10 2.80
CA SER A 51 19.24 -15.79 3.97
C SER A 51 18.17 -16.53 4.78
N ARG A 52 18.63 -17.35 5.73
CA ARG A 52 17.77 -17.99 6.74
C ARG A 52 17.00 -16.97 7.58
N THR A 53 17.56 -15.78 7.80
CA THR A 53 16.89 -14.67 8.50
C THR A 53 15.67 -14.17 7.72
N CYS A 54 15.77 -14.05 6.39
CA CYS A 54 14.64 -13.69 5.53
C CYS A 54 13.52 -14.74 5.61
N ALA A 55 13.88 -16.03 5.60
CA ALA A 55 12.93 -17.13 5.74
C ALA A 55 12.22 -17.07 7.11
N HIS A 56 12.99 -16.86 8.19
CA HIS A 56 12.43 -16.76 9.54
C HIS A 56 11.49 -15.57 9.71
N LEU A 57 11.86 -14.40 9.18
CA LEU A 57 11.00 -13.21 9.20
C LEU A 57 9.65 -13.48 8.55
N LEU A 58 9.64 -14.01 7.33
CA LEU A 58 8.42 -14.32 6.61
C LEU A 58 7.57 -15.38 7.30
N GLN A 59 8.19 -16.46 7.77
CA GLN A 59 7.49 -17.53 8.47
C GLN A 59 6.88 -17.05 9.79
N SER A 60 7.60 -16.23 10.55
CA SER A 60 7.12 -15.68 11.83
C SER A 60 5.98 -14.69 11.63
N ALA A 61 6.15 -13.73 10.71
CA ALA A 61 5.10 -12.75 10.40
C ALA A 61 3.88 -13.42 9.78
N ALA A 62 4.08 -14.34 8.84
CA ALA A 62 3.02 -15.07 8.18
C ALA A 62 2.33 -16.09 9.10
N GLY A 63 3.07 -16.75 9.98
CA GLY A 63 2.52 -17.74 10.92
C GLY A 63 1.46 -17.18 11.87
N VAL A 64 1.52 -15.91 12.19
CA VAL A 64 0.51 -15.20 13.00
C VAL A 64 -0.70 -14.76 12.16
N MET A 65 -0.52 -14.55 10.85
CA MET A 65 -1.50 -13.91 9.98
C MET A 65 -2.10 -14.84 8.92
N ILE A 66 -1.54 -16.04 8.75
CA ILE A 66 -1.93 -16.97 7.68
C ILE A 66 -2.65 -18.18 8.27
N PHE A 67 -3.94 -18.25 8.01
CA PHE A 67 -4.76 -19.46 8.22
C PHE A 67 -4.92 -20.29 6.94
N ALA A 68 -4.19 -19.94 5.87
CA ALA A 68 -4.24 -20.59 4.57
C ALA A 68 -2.87 -21.18 4.20
N GLU A 69 -2.83 -22.04 3.19
CA GLU A 69 -1.60 -22.60 2.66
C GLU A 69 -0.62 -21.50 2.22
N PRO A 70 0.62 -21.46 2.75
CA PRO A 70 1.58 -20.45 2.35
C PRO A 70 2.06 -20.73 0.91
N ARG A 71 1.98 -19.71 0.06
CA ARG A 71 2.49 -19.76 -1.31
C ARG A 71 3.77 -18.94 -1.45
N PHE A 72 4.67 -19.13 -0.50
CA PHE A 72 6.03 -18.58 -0.52
C PHE A 72 7.03 -19.55 0.09
N ALA A 73 8.29 -19.45 -0.31
CA ALA A 73 9.43 -20.16 0.25
C ALA A 73 10.69 -19.32 0.09
N THR A 74 11.79 -19.76 0.69
CA THR A 74 13.09 -19.11 0.55
C THR A 74 14.09 -20.09 -0.04
N ALA A 75 14.72 -19.71 -1.16
CA ALA A 75 15.95 -20.30 -1.66
C ALA A 75 17.08 -19.68 -0.83
N ILE A 76 17.68 -20.51 0.05
CA ILE A 76 18.66 -20.01 1.03
C ILE A 76 20.03 -19.91 0.33
N LEU A 77 20.61 -18.71 0.40
CA LEU A 77 22.01 -18.45 0.03
C LEU A 77 22.89 -18.81 1.23
N GLU A 78 23.75 -19.76 1.06
CA GLU A 78 24.73 -20.20 2.07
C GLU A 78 26.01 -19.36 2.02
N GLU A 79 26.90 -19.52 2.98
CA GLU A 79 28.18 -18.78 3.04
C GLU A 79 29.05 -19.02 1.79
N THR A 80 28.98 -20.22 1.22
CA THR A 80 29.70 -20.57 -0.02
C THR A 80 29.22 -19.79 -1.24
N ASP A 81 27.90 -19.52 -1.32
CA ASP A 81 27.30 -18.70 -2.37
C ASP A 81 27.73 -17.24 -2.22
N LEU A 82 27.67 -16.74 -0.98
CA LEU A 82 28.09 -15.38 -0.65
C LEU A 82 29.57 -15.12 -0.87
N ALA A 83 30.40 -16.15 -0.69
CA ALA A 83 31.85 -16.10 -0.94
C ALA A 83 32.22 -16.29 -2.41
N GLY A 84 31.24 -16.58 -3.31
CA GLY A 84 31.48 -16.84 -4.73
C GLY A 84 32.16 -18.19 -5.00
N LEU A 85 32.06 -19.14 -4.07
CA LEU A 85 32.66 -20.49 -4.17
C LEU A 85 31.71 -21.50 -4.81
N ALA A 86 30.42 -21.17 -4.96
CA ALA A 86 29.43 -22.00 -5.60
C ALA A 86 28.72 -21.21 -6.72
N ASP A 87 28.17 -21.91 -7.72
CA ASP A 87 27.35 -21.29 -8.75
C ASP A 87 25.91 -21.10 -8.26
N ALA A 88 25.65 -19.95 -7.63
CA ALA A 88 24.35 -19.59 -7.12
C ALA A 88 23.24 -19.55 -8.20
N GLN A 89 23.61 -19.32 -9.48
CA GLN A 89 22.68 -19.35 -10.60
C GLN A 89 22.20 -20.77 -10.93
N GLU A 90 23.14 -21.74 -10.99
CA GLU A 90 22.79 -23.16 -11.22
C GLU A 90 21.95 -23.70 -10.07
N GLU A 91 22.29 -23.35 -8.84
CA GLU A 91 21.53 -23.76 -7.66
C GLU A 91 20.10 -23.18 -7.68
N LEU A 92 19.93 -21.91 -8.01
CA LEU A 92 18.62 -21.28 -8.17
C LEU A 92 17.79 -22.00 -9.24
N ASP A 93 18.36 -22.28 -10.40
CA ASP A 93 17.70 -22.97 -11.50
C ASP A 93 17.24 -24.38 -11.07
N ARG A 94 18.08 -25.08 -10.27
CA ARG A 94 17.75 -26.39 -9.68
C ARG A 94 16.58 -26.28 -8.71
N VAL A 95 16.62 -25.30 -7.80
CA VAL A 95 15.55 -25.08 -6.78
C VAL A 95 14.22 -24.74 -7.47
N VAL A 96 14.22 -23.85 -8.46
CA VAL A 96 13.02 -23.49 -9.23
C VAL A 96 12.44 -24.71 -9.93
N THR A 97 13.28 -25.50 -10.59
CA THR A 97 12.84 -26.72 -11.30
C THR A 97 12.20 -27.73 -10.33
N GLN A 98 12.81 -27.95 -9.17
CA GLN A 98 12.27 -28.86 -8.14
C GLN A 98 10.96 -28.33 -7.53
N LEU A 99 10.86 -27.02 -7.29
CA LEU A 99 9.66 -26.40 -6.79
C LEU A 99 8.48 -26.62 -7.76
N LEU A 100 8.68 -26.30 -9.02
CA LEU A 100 7.61 -26.43 -10.04
C LEU A 100 7.23 -27.88 -10.31
N ALA A 101 8.16 -28.84 -10.15
CA ALA A 101 7.84 -30.28 -10.22
C ALA A 101 6.96 -30.74 -9.04
N ARG A 102 7.15 -30.16 -7.85
CA ARG A 102 6.36 -30.47 -6.63
C ARG A 102 5.03 -29.74 -6.57
N ARG A 103 4.97 -28.56 -7.20
CA ARG A 103 3.81 -27.64 -7.18
C ARG A 103 3.37 -27.33 -8.62
N PRO A 104 2.69 -28.28 -9.30
CA PRO A 104 2.21 -28.11 -10.66
C PRO A 104 1.01 -27.13 -10.77
N ASP A 105 0.46 -26.71 -9.64
CA ASP A 105 -0.60 -25.70 -9.52
C ASP A 105 -0.11 -24.27 -9.75
N ILE A 106 1.19 -23.99 -9.63
CA ILE A 106 1.78 -22.67 -9.83
C ILE A 106 1.65 -22.28 -11.31
N ARG A 107 1.10 -21.08 -11.56
CA ARG A 107 1.00 -20.45 -12.89
C ARG A 107 1.89 -19.23 -13.01
N GLN A 108 2.18 -18.59 -11.89
CA GLN A 108 3.04 -17.42 -11.81
C GLN A 108 4.03 -17.57 -10.67
N LEU A 109 5.31 -17.50 -10.98
CA LEU A 109 6.39 -17.60 -9.99
C LEU A 109 7.12 -16.26 -9.93
N PHE A 110 7.26 -15.71 -8.74
CA PHE A 110 8.08 -14.53 -8.49
C PHE A 110 9.39 -14.94 -7.84
N LEU A 111 10.52 -14.58 -8.47
CA LEU A 111 11.84 -14.60 -7.86
C LEU A 111 12.04 -13.27 -7.14
N VAL A 112 12.02 -13.31 -5.81
CA VAL A 112 12.05 -12.09 -5.00
C VAL A 112 13.45 -11.88 -4.46
N GLY A 113 14.09 -10.79 -4.89
CA GLY A 113 15.41 -10.39 -4.41
C GLY A 113 15.35 -9.94 -2.94
N SER A 114 16.41 -10.23 -2.21
CA SER A 114 16.64 -9.81 -0.82
C SER A 114 18.01 -9.16 -0.67
N CYS A 115 18.29 -8.55 0.47
CA CYS A 115 19.60 -7.91 0.70
C CYS A 115 20.80 -8.82 0.35
N PRO A 116 20.87 -10.10 0.77
CA PRO A 116 21.97 -10.99 0.37
C PRO A 116 22.11 -11.18 -1.14
N SER A 117 21.00 -11.40 -1.87
CA SER A 117 21.05 -11.60 -3.32
C SER A 117 21.50 -10.35 -4.09
N GLU A 118 21.15 -9.16 -3.58
CA GLU A 118 21.59 -7.89 -4.16
C GLU A 118 23.07 -7.60 -3.87
N VAL A 119 23.53 -7.88 -2.66
CA VAL A 119 24.95 -7.71 -2.28
C VAL A 119 25.88 -8.54 -3.18
N ILE A 120 25.49 -9.78 -3.48
CA ILE A 120 26.27 -10.64 -4.42
C ILE A 120 25.95 -10.36 -5.89
N LYS A 121 25.04 -9.42 -6.17
CA LYS A 121 24.59 -9.07 -7.53
C LYS A 121 24.09 -10.25 -8.34
N LEU A 122 23.31 -11.14 -7.70
CA LEU A 122 22.70 -12.27 -8.37
C LEU A 122 21.67 -11.80 -9.40
N ASP A 123 21.86 -12.17 -10.67
CA ASP A 123 21.02 -11.73 -11.79
C ASP A 123 19.69 -12.50 -11.82
N LEU A 124 18.74 -12.05 -11.01
CA LEU A 124 17.39 -12.63 -10.93
C LEU A 124 16.56 -12.36 -12.19
N ALA A 125 16.81 -11.26 -12.90
CA ALA A 125 16.10 -10.95 -14.13
C ALA A 125 16.41 -11.98 -15.21
N ARG A 126 17.69 -12.25 -15.41
CA ARG A 126 18.15 -13.28 -16.37
C ARG A 126 17.69 -14.68 -15.94
N ALA A 127 17.66 -14.98 -14.64
CA ALA A 127 17.12 -16.26 -14.15
C ALA A 127 15.62 -16.38 -14.45
N ALA A 128 14.84 -15.33 -14.22
CA ALA A 128 13.41 -15.30 -14.51
C ALA A 128 13.13 -15.52 -16.02
N GLU A 129 13.88 -14.86 -16.90
CA GLU A 129 13.77 -15.05 -18.36
C GLU A 129 14.07 -16.51 -18.77
N ARG A 130 15.19 -17.09 -18.30
CA ARG A 130 15.55 -18.49 -18.61
C ARG A 130 14.47 -19.46 -18.14
N MET A 131 13.99 -19.26 -16.91
CA MET A 131 12.97 -20.14 -16.31
C MET A 131 11.61 -19.97 -16.99
N SER A 132 11.23 -18.75 -17.37
CA SER A 132 10.01 -18.51 -18.15
C SER A 132 10.04 -19.26 -19.47
N VAL A 133 11.15 -19.21 -20.22
CA VAL A 133 11.30 -19.93 -21.49
C VAL A 133 11.25 -21.45 -21.26
N LYS A 134 11.94 -21.95 -20.23
CA LYS A 134 12.01 -23.39 -19.90
C LYS A 134 10.64 -23.98 -19.53
N HIS A 135 9.80 -23.22 -18.85
CA HIS A 135 8.52 -23.69 -18.31
C HIS A 135 7.28 -23.17 -19.06
N ALA A 136 7.50 -22.45 -20.18
CA ALA A 136 6.41 -21.99 -21.04
C ALA A 136 5.63 -23.17 -21.66
N PRO A 137 4.33 -23.03 -21.91
CA PRO A 137 3.45 -21.89 -21.58
C PRO A 137 2.83 -21.98 -20.18
N ASN A 138 3.18 -23.01 -19.40
CA ASN A 138 2.45 -23.38 -18.18
C ASN A 138 2.73 -22.44 -16.99
N VAL A 139 3.95 -21.90 -16.89
CA VAL A 139 4.38 -21.04 -15.78
C VAL A 139 5.09 -19.81 -16.34
N ARG A 140 4.68 -18.64 -15.86
CA ARG A 140 5.40 -17.38 -16.08
C ARG A 140 6.28 -17.12 -14.87
N VAL A 141 7.56 -16.84 -15.08
CA VAL A 141 8.50 -16.47 -14.03
C VAL A 141 8.84 -14.99 -14.15
N LEU A 142 8.64 -14.23 -13.08
CA LEU A 142 8.93 -12.80 -12.98
C LEU A 142 9.92 -12.58 -11.83
N ASN A 143 10.55 -11.43 -11.77
CA ASN A 143 11.39 -11.05 -10.65
C ASN A 143 11.10 -9.63 -10.20
N TYR A 144 11.33 -9.36 -8.91
CA TYR A 144 11.35 -8.02 -8.33
C TYR A 144 12.24 -7.96 -7.09
N SER A 145 12.63 -6.75 -6.66
CA SER A 145 13.35 -6.55 -5.40
C SER A 145 12.38 -6.39 -4.25
N GLY A 146 12.63 -7.11 -3.16
CA GLY A 146 11.99 -6.93 -1.86
C GLY A 146 13.03 -6.59 -0.78
N SER A 147 14.24 -6.17 -1.17
CA SER A 147 15.33 -5.93 -0.24
C SER A 147 15.11 -4.68 0.59
N GLY A 148 15.60 -4.71 1.85
CA GLY A 148 15.59 -3.53 2.71
C GLY A 148 16.63 -2.47 2.35
N ILE A 149 17.47 -2.72 1.34
CA ILE A 149 18.42 -1.75 0.80
C ILE A 149 17.69 -0.77 -0.11
N GLU A 150 16.77 -1.26 -0.94
CA GLU A 150 16.11 -0.48 -1.98
C GLU A 150 14.63 -0.20 -1.70
N THR A 151 13.97 -1.02 -0.87
CA THR A 151 12.51 -0.94 -0.70
C THR A 151 12.09 -0.85 0.77
N THR A 152 11.04 -0.07 1.04
CA THR A 152 10.25 -0.17 2.26
C THR A 152 9.21 -1.28 2.11
N PHE A 153 8.50 -1.64 3.19
CA PHE A 153 7.61 -2.79 3.17
C PHE A 153 6.43 -2.68 2.16
N THR A 154 5.87 -1.49 1.96
CA THR A 154 4.79 -1.27 1.00
C THR A 154 5.28 -1.26 -0.45
N GLN A 155 6.52 -0.82 -0.67
CA GLN A 155 7.12 -0.84 -2.00
C GLN A 155 7.36 -2.25 -2.54
N GLY A 156 7.33 -3.28 -1.69
CA GLY A 156 7.33 -4.67 -2.16
C GLY A 156 6.10 -5.01 -3.02
N GLU A 157 4.94 -4.43 -2.71
CA GLU A 157 3.76 -4.56 -3.58
C GLU A 157 3.97 -3.80 -4.88
N ASP A 158 4.42 -2.55 -4.80
CA ASP A 158 4.65 -1.74 -6.00
C ASP A 158 5.63 -2.42 -6.97
N ALA A 159 6.77 -2.90 -6.47
CA ALA A 159 7.76 -3.61 -7.27
C ALA A 159 7.19 -4.89 -7.91
N CYS A 160 6.36 -5.64 -7.18
CA CYS A 160 5.69 -6.82 -7.71
C CYS A 160 4.73 -6.48 -8.84
N LEU A 161 3.83 -5.51 -8.64
CA LEU A 161 2.87 -5.10 -9.67
C LEU A 161 3.55 -4.44 -10.87
N ALA A 162 4.57 -3.63 -10.64
CA ALA A 162 5.37 -3.04 -11.71
C ALA A 162 6.05 -4.11 -12.58
N ALA A 163 6.52 -5.20 -11.99
CA ALA A 163 7.08 -6.34 -12.72
C ALA A 163 6.01 -7.12 -13.53
N MET A 164 4.75 -7.10 -13.08
CA MET A 164 3.65 -7.75 -13.81
C MET A 164 3.19 -6.96 -15.04
N VAL A 165 3.13 -5.63 -14.96
CA VAL A 165 2.56 -4.77 -16.02
C VAL A 165 3.18 -5.01 -17.42
N PRO A 166 4.49 -5.14 -17.62
CA PRO A 166 5.07 -5.43 -18.93
C PRO A 166 4.63 -6.78 -19.52
N ALA A 167 4.25 -7.73 -18.65
CA ALA A 167 3.87 -9.08 -19.03
C ALA A 167 2.36 -9.23 -19.33
N LEU A 168 1.55 -8.18 -19.10
CA LEU A 168 0.14 -8.16 -19.47
C LEU A 168 0.00 -8.09 -21.00
N SER A 169 -1.06 -8.68 -21.55
CA SER A 169 -1.39 -8.57 -22.96
C SER A 169 -1.71 -7.11 -23.36
N ALA A 170 -1.59 -6.79 -24.64
CA ALA A 170 -2.19 -5.55 -25.15
C ALA A 170 -3.70 -5.68 -25.21
N SER A 171 -4.43 -4.59 -24.97
CA SER A 171 -5.90 -4.55 -25.06
C SER A 171 -6.34 -3.18 -25.58
N ASP A 172 -7.33 -3.22 -26.47
CA ASP A 172 -8.03 -2.03 -26.97
C ASP A 172 -9.38 -1.82 -26.26
N GLU A 173 -9.69 -2.64 -25.25
CA GLU A 173 -10.94 -2.58 -24.50
C GLU A 173 -11.02 -1.28 -23.69
N ASP A 174 -12.14 -0.57 -23.80
CA ASP A 174 -12.45 0.56 -22.92
C ASP A 174 -12.87 -0.02 -21.55
N GLN A 175 -11.99 0.15 -20.56
CA GLN A 175 -12.14 -0.47 -19.25
C GLN A 175 -11.60 0.43 -18.14
N LEU A 176 -12.14 0.25 -16.94
CA LEU A 176 -11.60 0.79 -15.72
C LEU A 176 -10.77 -0.28 -15.00
N MET A 177 -9.51 0.02 -14.69
CA MET A 177 -8.66 -0.86 -13.90
C MET A 177 -8.41 -0.27 -12.52
N LEU A 178 -8.81 -0.98 -11.47
CA LEU A 178 -8.47 -0.69 -10.09
C LEU A 178 -7.11 -1.33 -9.76
N VAL A 179 -6.18 -0.56 -9.25
CA VAL A 179 -4.78 -0.99 -9.08
C VAL A 179 -4.36 -0.94 -7.62
N GLY A 180 -3.99 -2.09 -7.08
CA GLY A 180 -3.55 -2.28 -5.70
C GLY A 180 -4.23 -3.47 -5.05
N ALA A 181 -3.50 -4.18 -4.17
CA ALA A 181 -4.03 -5.32 -3.46
C ALA A 181 -4.90 -4.87 -2.27
N LEU A 182 -6.16 -5.22 -2.30
CA LEU A 182 -7.10 -5.03 -1.20
C LEU A 182 -7.68 -6.38 -0.74
N PRO A 183 -8.21 -6.46 0.50
CA PRO A 183 -9.05 -7.58 0.91
C PRO A 183 -10.26 -7.71 -0.01
N ASP A 184 -10.62 -8.94 -0.38
CA ASP A 184 -11.67 -9.22 -1.37
C ASP A 184 -13.01 -8.52 -1.06
N VAL A 185 -13.41 -8.50 0.22
CA VAL A 185 -14.65 -7.82 0.64
C VAL A 185 -14.63 -6.31 0.36
N VAL A 186 -13.47 -5.67 0.46
CA VAL A 186 -13.31 -4.22 0.20
C VAL A 186 -13.30 -3.97 -1.30
N GLU A 187 -12.65 -4.83 -2.05
CA GLU A 187 -12.64 -4.78 -3.52
C GLU A 187 -14.04 -4.95 -4.11
N GLU A 188 -14.78 -5.97 -3.64
CA GLU A 188 -16.18 -6.20 -4.07
C GLU A 188 -17.08 -5.00 -3.78
N GLN A 189 -16.89 -4.31 -2.65
CA GLN A 189 -17.61 -3.07 -2.35
C GLN A 189 -17.31 -1.96 -3.35
N ALA A 190 -16.03 -1.77 -3.71
CA ALA A 190 -15.63 -0.78 -4.69
C ALA A 190 -16.22 -1.07 -6.07
N VAL A 191 -16.05 -2.32 -6.53
CA VAL A 191 -16.60 -2.78 -7.82
C VAL A 191 -18.12 -2.61 -7.86
N GLY A 192 -18.82 -3.05 -6.80
CA GLY A 192 -20.28 -2.94 -6.72
C GLY A 192 -20.79 -1.49 -6.76
N LEU A 193 -20.08 -0.53 -6.16
CA LEU A 193 -20.42 0.90 -6.25
C LEU A 193 -20.25 1.43 -7.69
N LEU A 194 -19.16 1.06 -8.35
CA LEU A 194 -18.87 1.49 -9.72
C LEU A 194 -19.86 0.88 -10.72
N GLU A 195 -20.15 -0.42 -10.62
CA GLU A 195 -21.14 -1.10 -11.44
C GLU A 195 -22.55 -0.54 -11.24
N ALA A 196 -22.93 -0.18 -10.00
CA ALA A 196 -24.20 0.47 -9.70
C ALA A 196 -24.33 1.86 -10.35
N MET A 197 -23.21 2.51 -10.67
CA MET A 197 -23.15 3.75 -11.45
C MET A 197 -23.13 3.50 -12.96
N GLY A 198 -23.17 2.24 -13.42
CA GLY A 198 -23.06 1.87 -14.83
C GLY A 198 -21.64 1.94 -15.39
N ILE A 199 -20.62 2.01 -14.51
CA ILE A 199 -19.21 2.04 -14.91
C ILE A 199 -18.71 0.61 -15.06
N GLY A 200 -18.17 0.29 -16.23
CA GLY A 200 -17.61 -1.04 -16.49
C GLY A 200 -17.24 -1.26 -17.95
N PRO A 201 -16.49 -2.33 -18.22
CA PRO A 201 -16.08 -3.37 -17.27
C PRO A 201 -15.01 -2.86 -16.27
N VAL A 202 -15.20 -3.24 -15.00
CA VAL A 202 -14.21 -2.95 -13.93
C VAL A 202 -13.27 -4.15 -13.79
N ARG A 203 -11.98 -3.90 -13.88
CA ARG A 203 -10.89 -4.87 -13.77
C ARG A 203 -10.05 -4.57 -12.56
N VAL A 204 -9.37 -5.57 -12.00
CA VAL A 204 -8.50 -5.39 -10.84
C VAL A 204 -7.10 -5.91 -11.13
N LEU A 205 -6.09 -5.15 -10.73
CA LEU A 205 -4.69 -5.55 -10.75
C LEU A 205 -4.12 -5.49 -9.32
N PRO A 206 -3.62 -6.61 -8.76
CA PRO A 206 -3.49 -7.94 -9.35
C PRO A 206 -4.82 -8.72 -9.35
N ALA A 207 -5.06 -9.50 -10.39
CA ALA A 207 -6.16 -10.44 -10.42
C ALA A 207 -5.90 -11.64 -9.50
N HIS A 208 -6.96 -12.37 -9.12
CA HIS A 208 -6.85 -13.55 -8.25
C HIS A 208 -6.06 -14.70 -8.88
N ARG A 209 -6.08 -14.82 -10.20
CA ARG A 209 -5.37 -15.87 -10.95
C ARG A 209 -4.70 -15.30 -12.18
N ALA A 210 -3.64 -15.96 -12.61
CA ALA A 210 -2.92 -15.59 -13.82
C ALA A 210 -3.81 -15.63 -15.09
N ALA A 211 -4.78 -16.54 -15.14
CA ALA A 211 -5.73 -16.65 -16.23
C ALA A 211 -6.74 -15.50 -16.28
N ASP A 212 -6.99 -14.84 -15.16
CA ASP A 212 -7.94 -13.75 -15.01
C ASP A 212 -7.28 -12.37 -15.17
N GLN A 213 -6.00 -12.31 -15.55
CA GLN A 213 -5.30 -11.07 -15.83
C GLN A 213 -5.79 -10.45 -17.14
N TYR A 214 -6.09 -9.16 -17.09
CA TYR A 214 -6.59 -8.40 -18.23
C TYR A 214 -5.46 -7.67 -18.94
N GLY A 215 -5.66 -7.41 -20.23
CA GLY A 215 -4.74 -6.62 -21.03
C GLY A 215 -4.81 -5.13 -20.68
N VAL A 216 -3.78 -4.39 -21.11
CA VAL A 216 -3.65 -2.95 -20.88
C VAL A 216 -3.28 -2.24 -22.18
N GLY A 217 -3.90 -1.09 -22.44
CA GLY A 217 -3.60 -0.24 -23.60
C GLY A 217 -4.17 1.17 -23.45
N GLU A 218 -4.26 1.89 -24.56
CA GLU A 218 -4.62 3.31 -24.59
C GLU A 218 -6.05 3.61 -24.12
N ASN A 219 -6.96 2.64 -24.27
CA ASN A 219 -8.34 2.76 -23.81
C ASN A 219 -8.53 2.33 -22.35
N THR A 220 -7.46 1.89 -21.67
CA THR A 220 -7.50 1.56 -20.25
C THR A 220 -7.39 2.83 -19.42
N ARG A 221 -8.42 3.12 -18.61
CA ARG A 221 -8.35 4.09 -17.52
C ARG A 221 -8.02 3.34 -16.24
N PHE A 222 -7.20 3.91 -15.37
CA PHE A 222 -6.92 3.25 -14.10
C PHE A 222 -6.98 4.20 -12.91
N ALA A 223 -7.42 3.67 -11.77
CA ALA A 223 -7.43 4.35 -10.49
C ALA A 223 -6.61 3.57 -9.48
N LEU A 224 -5.72 4.27 -8.76
CA LEU A 224 -4.90 3.67 -7.73
C LEU A 224 -5.71 3.51 -6.44
N LEU A 225 -5.52 2.37 -5.77
CA LEU A 225 -6.09 2.06 -4.47
C LEU A 225 -5.10 2.33 -3.33
N GLN A 226 -3.79 2.40 -3.66
CA GLN A 226 -2.71 2.56 -2.71
C GLN A 226 -1.76 3.68 -3.15
N PRO A 227 -1.33 4.58 -2.24
CA PRO A 227 -0.49 5.74 -2.57
C PRO A 227 0.98 5.41 -2.84
N PHE A 228 1.42 4.19 -2.56
CA PHE A 228 2.79 3.75 -2.73
C PHE A 228 3.10 3.10 -4.09
N LEU A 229 2.14 3.07 -5.03
CA LEU A 229 2.25 2.39 -6.32
C LEU A 229 2.90 3.26 -7.42
N GLY A 230 4.06 3.87 -7.13
CA GLY A 230 4.74 4.79 -8.02
C GLY A 230 5.30 4.13 -9.29
N ASP A 231 5.98 3.00 -9.16
CA ASP A 231 6.57 2.27 -10.27
C ASP A 231 5.49 1.57 -11.11
N THR A 232 4.46 1.04 -10.47
CA THR A 232 3.28 0.47 -11.15
C THR A 232 2.55 1.54 -11.95
N HIS A 233 2.32 2.72 -11.38
CA HIS A 233 1.76 3.88 -12.08
C HIS A 233 2.58 4.21 -13.34
N ALA A 234 3.90 4.37 -13.19
CA ALA A 234 4.78 4.66 -14.31
C ALA A 234 4.79 3.55 -15.37
N ALA A 235 4.69 2.28 -14.96
CA ALA A 235 4.61 1.16 -15.88
C ALA A 235 3.31 1.15 -16.69
N LEU A 236 2.16 1.45 -16.07
CA LEU A 236 0.86 1.54 -16.73
C LEU A 236 0.82 2.72 -17.73
N ILE A 237 1.34 3.89 -17.34
CA ILE A 237 1.48 5.03 -18.26
C ILE A 237 2.33 4.67 -19.48
N ARG A 238 3.45 3.98 -19.31
CA ARG A 238 4.26 3.49 -20.43
C ARG A 238 3.53 2.52 -21.37
N ARG A 239 2.50 1.82 -20.88
CA ARG A 239 1.60 0.97 -21.67
C ARG A 239 0.47 1.73 -22.36
N GLY A 240 0.41 3.07 -22.21
CA GLY A 240 -0.61 3.94 -22.78
C GLY A 240 -1.86 4.12 -21.92
N ALA A 241 -1.95 3.47 -20.76
CA ALA A 241 -3.09 3.63 -19.87
C ALA A 241 -3.16 5.03 -19.25
N ARG A 242 -4.38 5.53 -18.97
CA ARG A 242 -4.62 6.86 -18.44
C ARG A 242 -4.99 6.80 -16.96
N HIS A 243 -4.23 7.52 -16.13
CA HIS A 243 -4.49 7.64 -14.70
C HIS A 243 -5.67 8.59 -14.43
N ILE A 244 -6.61 8.17 -13.58
CA ILE A 244 -7.63 9.01 -12.99
C ILE A 244 -7.12 9.45 -11.62
N ALA A 245 -6.59 10.68 -11.55
CA ALA A 245 -6.04 11.22 -10.31
C ALA A 245 -7.16 11.66 -9.37
N ALA A 246 -7.10 11.20 -8.12
CA ALA A 246 -8.07 11.53 -7.08
C ALA A 246 -7.44 11.38 -5.69
N PRO A 247 -7.99 12.02 -4.63
CA PRO A 247 -7.62 11.68 -3.26
C PRO A 247 -7.89 10.22 -2.99
N PHE A 248 -7.06 9.57 -2.17
CA PHE A 248 -7.24 8.14 -1.85
C PHE A 248 -8.53 7.91 -1.03
N PRO A 249 -9.20 6.74 -1.23
CA PRO A 249 -10.53 6.47 -0.68
C PRO A 249 -10.50 6.10 0.82
N PHE A 250 -9.87 6.96 1.64
CA PHE A 250 -9.89 6.87 3.09
C PHE A 250 -10.95 7.82 3.67
N GLY A 251 -11.82 7.29 4.51
CA GLY A 251 -12.92 8.05 5.10
C GLY A 251 -14.10 8.29 4.14
N GLU A 252 -15.04 9.12 4.57
CA GLU A 252 -16.20 9.46 3.75
C GLU A 252 -15.83 10.46 2.65
N GLU A 253 -15.09 11.52 2.98
CA GLU A 253 -14.72 12.56 2.03
C GLU A 253 -13.80 11.99 0.93
N GLY A 254 -12.71 11.30 1.32
CA GLY A 254 -11.78 10.72 0.35
C GLY A 254 -12.45 9.73 -0.58
N THR A 255 -13.29 8.83 -0.05
CA THR A 255 -14.06 7.88 -0.85
C THR A 255 -15.00 8.58 -1.82
N THR A 256 -15.67 9.63 -1.37
CA THR A 256 -16.59 10.40 -2.23
C THR A 256 -15.84 11.08 -3.38
N LEU A 257 -14.72 11.73 -3.09
CA LEU A 257 -13.91 12.42 -4.10
C LEU A 257 -13.28 11.44 -5.10
N TRP A 258 -12.82 10.29 -4.62
CA TRP A 258 -12.29 9.22 -5.46
C TRP A 258 -13.34 8.69 -6.44
N LEU A 259 -14.52 8.33 -5.93
CA LEU A 259 -15.65 7.87 -6.77
C LEU A 259 -16.13 8.97 -7.73
N GLN A 260 -16.15 10.23 -7.28
CA GLN A 260 -16.56 11.37 -8.10
C GLN A 260 -15.61 11.59 -9.28
N ALA A 261 -14.30 11.49 -9.08
CA ALA A 261 -13.32 11.61 -10.15
C ALA A 261 -13.54 10.53 -11.23
N ILE A 262 -13.79 9.29 -10.81
CA ILE A 262 -14.09 8.20 -11.75
C ILE A 262 -15.44 8.44 -12.44
N ALA A 263 -16.48 8.81 -11.70
CA ALA A 263 -17.81 9.08 -12.24
C ALA A 263 -17.80 10.20 -13.32
N GLN A 264 -16.97 11.22 -13.13
CA GLN A 264 -16.77 12.31 -14.12
C GLN A 264 -16.11 11.78 -15.41
N GLU A 265 -15.14 10.90 -15.31
CA GLU A 265 -14.47 10.30 -16.48
C GLU A 265 -15.38 9.37 -17.31
N TYR A 266 -16.49 8.91 -16.73
CA TYR A 266 -17.48 8.04 -17.35
C TYR A 266 -18.84 8.73 -17.56
N ASP A 267 -18.89 10.06 -17.49
CA ASP A 267 -20.09 10.88 -17.71
C ASP A 267 -21.32 10.43 -16.88
N VAL A 268 -21.08 9.94 -15.66
CA VAL A 268 -22.15 9.56 -14.73
C VAL A 268 -22.90 10.80 -14.25
N SER A 269 -24.22 10.79 -14.35
CA SER A 269 -25.01 11.94 -13.93
C SER A 269 -24.92 12.18 -12.42
N PRO A 270 -24.97 13.45 -11.96
CA PRO A 270 -24.96 13.78 -10.53
C PRO A 270 -26.11 13.13 -9.75
N GLU A 271 -27.26 12.93 -10.39
CA GLU A 271 -28.42 12.27 -9.81
C GLU A 271 -28.16 10.80 -9.51
N LEU A 272 -27.60 10.06 -10.48
CA LEU A 272 -27.23 8.65 -10.31
C LEU A 272 -26.13 8.50 -9.27
N PHE A 273 -25.08 9.32 -9.35
CA PHE A 273 -24.01 9.36 -8.34
C PHE A 273 -24.59 9.57 -6.93
N GLY A 274 -25.49 10.55 -6.78
CA GLY A 274 -26.16 10.84 -5.51
C GLY A 274 -27.00 9.67 -5.01
N GLN A 275 -27.77 9.02 -5.90
CA GLN A 275 -28.59 7.84 -5.55
C GLN A 275 -27.73 6.68 -5.03
N VAL A 276 -26.63 6.37 -5.72
CA VAL A 276 -25.76 5.24 -5.36
C VAL A 276 -25.00 5.53 -4.06
N THR A 277 -24.52 6.76 -3.85
CA THR A 277 -23.62 7.07 -2.73
C THR A 277 -24.32 7.59 -1.48
N ALA A 278 -25.57 8.09 -1.54
CA ALA A 278 -26.21 8.76 -0.40
C ALA A 278 -26.26 7.91 0.87
N ALA A 279 -26.70 6.66 0.77
CA ALA A 279 -26.85 5.79 1.94
C ALA A 279 -25.50 5.38 2.57
N PRO A 280 -24.50 4.85 1.80
CA PRO A 280 -23.20 4.52 2.37
C PRO A 280 -22.45 5.74 2.91
N ARG A 281 -22.54 6.91 2.27
CA ARG A 281 -22.01 8.17 2.79
C ARG A 281 -22.57 8.54 4.15
N ALA A 282 -23.90 8.47 4.30
CA ALA A 282 -24.55 8.79 5.57
C ALA A 282 -24.11 7.86 6.69
N ARG A 283 -23.95 6.56 6.42
CA ARG A 283 -23.41 5.58 7.39
C ARG A 283 -21.97 5.91 7.75
N ALA A 284 -21.10 6.16 6.77
CA ALA A 284 -19.71 6.52 6.99
C ALA A 284 -19.55 7.77 7.84
N ARG A 285 -20.25 8.86 7.53
CA ARG A 285 -20.25 10.10 8.33
C ARG A 285 -20.63 9.87 9.77
N LYS A 286 -21.71 9.11 10.00
CA LYS A 286 -22.15 8.79 11.36
C LYS A 286 -21.10 7.99 12.11
N ALA A 287 -20.52 6.96 11.48
CA ALA A 287 -19.52 6.09 12.09
C ALA A 287 -18.21 6.86 12.40
N VAL A 288 -17.72 7.68 11.46
CA VAL A 288 -16.55 8.55 11.68
C VAL A 288 -16.81 9.55 12.81
N ALA A 289 -17.95 10.22 12.81
CA ALA A 289 -18.28 11.20 13.86
C ALA A 289 -18.27 10.58 15.27
N GLN A 290 -18.77 9.34 15.41
CA GLN A 290 -18.76 8.60 16.68
C GLN A 290 -17.36 8.12 17.08
N ALA A 291 -16.60 7.57 16.11
CA ALA A 291 -15.27 7.01 16.37
C ALA A 291 -14.22 8.09 16.64
N SER A 292 -14.37 9.28 16.05
CA SER A 292 -13.42 10.40 16.14
C SER A 292 -13.60 11.30 17.36
N GLU A 293 -14.53 11.04 18.25
CA GLU A 293 -14.79 11.89 19.42
C GLU A 293 -13.53 12.11 20.28
N ALA A 294 -12.72 11.05 20.47
CA ALA A 294 -11.47 11.12 21.23
C ALA A 294 -10.30 11.75 20.44
N LEU A 295 -10.47 12.01 19.14
CA LEU A 295 -9.44 12.53 18.25
C LEU A 295 -9.50 14.05 18.11
N ARG A 296 -10.68 14.66 18.27
CA ARG A 296 -10.91 16.09 18.03
C ARG A 296 -9.99 16.97 18.87
N GLY A 297 -9.31 17.91 18.21
CA GLY A 297 -8.37 18.83 18.82
C GLY A 297 -7.11 18.18 19.37
N LYS A 298 -6.86 16.91 19.03
CA LYS A 298 -5.64 16.20 19.37
C LYS A 298 -4.61 16.36 18.27
N SER A 299 -3.34 16.42 18.67
CA SER A 299 -2.23 16.52 17.73
C SER A 299 -1.73 15.16 17.30
N VAL A 300 -1.27 15.07 16.02
CA VAL A 300 -0.66 13.85 15.45
C VAL A 300 0.66 14.16 14.77
N PHE A 301 1.62 13.23 14.93
CA PHE A 301 2.92 13.24 14.28
C PHE A 301 3.09 11.92 13.51
N PHE A 302 3.41 12.00 12.22
CA PHE A 302 3.68 10.83 11.38
C PHE A 302 5.18 10.67 11.15
N PHE A 303 5.72 9.53 11.55
CA PHE A 303 7.00 9.06 11.06
C PHE A 303 6.84 8.45 9.66
N PRO A 304 7.84 8.59 8.78
CA PRO A 304 7.80 7.97 7.45
C PRO A 304 7.95 6.45 7.56
N ASP A 305 6.95 5.70 7.12
CA ASP A 305 6.95 4.23 7.23
C ASP A 305 6.24 3.54 6.06
N SER A 306 4.97 3.83 5.83
CA SER A 306 4.08 3.06 4.94
C SER A 306 3.73 3.73 3.62
N GLN A 307 4.05 5.00 3.44
CA GLN A 307 3.56 5.89 2.37
C GLN A 307 2.02 6.14 2.41
N LEU A 308 1.32 5.65 3.44
CA LEU A 308 -0.09 6.00 3.69
C LEU A 308 -0.25 7.33 4.43
N GLU A 309 0.83 7.94 4.90
CA GLU A 309 0.87 9.05 5.85
C GLU A 309 0.09 10.27 5.32
N ILE A 310 0.26 10.64 4.05
CA ILE A 310 -0.39 11.82 3.45
C ILE A 310 -1.92 11.65 3.36
N PRO A 311 -2.47 10.58 2.75
CA PRO A 311 -3.92 10.36 2.74
C PRO A 311 -4.52 10.17 4.14
N LEU A 312 -3.80 9.52 5.05
CA LEU A 312 -4.24 9.36 6.45
C LEU A 312 -4.26 10.68 7.20
N ALA A 313 -3.27 11.54 7.00
CA ALA A 313 -3.23 12.87 7.58
C ALA A 313 -4.40 13.72 7.07
N ARG A 314 -4.69 13.70 5.75
CA ARG A 314 -5.88 14.35 5.18
C ARG A 314 -7.14 13.88 5.89
N PHE A 315 -7.34 12.57 6.04
CA PHE A 315 -8.50 11.99 6.72
C PHE A 315 -8.59 12.44 8.19
N LEU A 316 -7.49 12.36 8.95
CA LEU A 316 -7.47 12.73 10.37
C LEU A 316 -7.73 14.23 10.59
N ILE A 317 -7.16 15.09 9.73
CA ILE A 317 -7.37 16.54 9.82
C ILE A 317 -8.81 16.88 9.48
N ARG A 318 -9.29 16.44 8.30
CA ARG A 318 -10.54 16.95 7.72
C ARG A 318 -11.79 16.28 8.26
N GLU A 319 -11.70 14.97 8.55
CA GLU A 319 -12.86 14.19 8.95
C GLU A 319 -12.87 13.88 10.46
N CYS A 320 -11.68 13.77 11.09
CA CYS A 320 -11.59 13.48 12.53
C CYS A 320 -11.29 14.71 13.39
N GLY A 321 -10.89 15.84 12.79
CA GLY A 321 -10.63 17.10 13.51
C GLY A 321 -9.34 17.07 14.35
N MET A 322 -8.31 16.37 13.89
CA MET A 322 -6.97 16.38 14.47
C MET A 322 -6.12 17.50 13.88
N ASP A 323 -5.08 17.89 14.62
CA ASP A 323 -4.05 18.83 14.17
C ASP A 323 -2.75 18.06 13.85
N ALA A 324 -2.36 18.01 12.58
CA ALA A 324 -1.09 17.38 12.20
C ALA A 324 0.07 18.34 12.47
N ILE A 325 1.11 17.86 13.16
CA ILE A 325 2.36 18.61 13.42
C ILE A 325 3.36 18.37 12.29
N GLU A 326 3.62 17.11 12.00
CA GLU A 326 4.50 16.67 10.92
C GLU A 326 3.90 15.48 10.18
N ILE A 327 4.02 15.48 8.87
CA ILE A 327 3.62 14.39 7.98
C ILE A 327 4.89 13.90 7.29
N GLY A 328 5.53 12.90 7.87
CA GLY A 328 6.69 12.24 7.29
C GLY A 328 6.26 11.10 6.38
N ALA A 329 6.78 11.06 5.16
CA ALA A 329 6.58 9.97 4.21
C ALA A 329 7.94 9.48 3.66
N PRO A 330 8.15 8.17 3.46
CA PRO A 330 9.41 7.65 2.90
C PRO A 330 9.72 8.24 1.53
N PHE A 331 8.69 8.35 0.68
CA PHE A 331 8.73 8.94 -0.66
C PHE A 331 7.45 9.71 -0.93
N ILE A 332 7.55 10.80 -1.67
CA ILE A 332 6.41 11.62 -2.09
C ILE A 332 6.31 11.63 -3.61
N HIS A 333 5.46 10.77 -4.14
CA HIS A 333 5.15 10.73 -5.57
C HIS A 333 4.07 11.76 -5.88
N LYS A 334 4.46 13.02 -6.13
CA LYS A 334 3.52 14.14 -6.36
C LYS A 334 2.43 13.80 -7.38
N ALA A 335 2.76 13.17 -8.49
CA ALA A 335 1.77 12.77 -9.50
C ALA A 335 0.63 11.87 -8.98
N ILE A 336 0.81 11.27 -7.80
CA ILE A 336 -0.15 10.36 -7.15
C ILE A 336 -0.83 11.03 -5.97
N VAL A 337 -0.08 11.74 -5.12
CA VAL A 337 -0.58 12.23 -3.82
C VAL A 337 -0.96 13.72 -3.82
N ASP A 338 -0.70 14.47 -4.90
CA ASP A 338 -1.10 15.88 -5.00
C ASP A 338 -2.58 16.11 -4.71
N PRO A 339 -3.54 15.26 -5.15
CA PRO A 339 -4.95 15.45 -4.81
C PRO A 339 -5.25 15.40 -3.30
N ASP A 340 -4.50 14.60 -2.52
CA ASP A 340 -4.61 14.59 -1.06
C ASP A 340 -3.89 15.80 -0.44
N LEU A 341 -2.71 16.16 -0.95
CA LEU A 341 -1.93 17.31 -0.46
C LEU A 341 -2.69 18.62 -0.62
N ASP A 342 -3.41 18.81 -1.72
CA ASP A 342 -4.22 20.00 -1.97
C ASP A 342 -5.36 20.20 -0.95
N LEU A 343 -5.78 19.11 -0.29
CA LEU A 343 -6.81 19.12 0.75
C LEU A 343 -6.26 19.31 2.16
N ILE A 344 -4.95 19.17 2.36
CA ILE A 344 -4.31 19.40 3.66
C ILE A 344 -4.11 20.91 3.86
N PRO A 345 -4.55 21.51 5.00
CA PRO A 345 -4.33 22.92 5.27
C PRO A 345 -2.85 23.25 5.43
N GLU A 346 -2.50 24.52 5.30
CA GLU A 346 -1.16 25.00 5.66
C GLU A 346 -0.91 24.84 7.17
N GLY A 347 0.32 24.52 7.54
CA GLY A 347 0.73 24.39 8.96
C GLY A 347 1.61 23.17 9.23
N PRO A 348 1.19 21.94 8.87
CA PRO A 348 2.02 20.76 9.09
C PRO A 348 3.34 20.82 8.34
N VAL A 349 4.42 20.35 8.96
CA VAL A 349 5.69 20.11 8.28
C VAL A 349 5.53 18.88 7.40
N LEU A 350 5.80 19.00 6.10
CA LEU A 350 5.87 17.87 5.18
C LEU A 350 7.33 17.43 5.07
N ALA A 351 7.62 16.18 5.46
CA ALA A 351 8.96 15.61 5.42
C ALA A 351 9.02 14.39 4.48
N GLU A 352 10.06 14.31 3.66
CA GLU A 352 10.31 13.17 2.76
C GLU A 352 11.65 12.53 3.09
N GLY A 353 11.62 11.20 3.19
CA GLY A 353 12.78 10.39 3.54
C GLY A 353 12.88 10.12 5.03
N GLN A 354 13.92 9.41 5.44
CA GLN A 354 14.12 8.95 6.81
C GLN A 354 15.45 9.43 7.37
N ASP A 355 15.39 9.99 8.57
CA ASP A 355 16.48 10.18 9.50
C ASP A 355 15.89 10.04 10.90
N VAL A 356 15.98 8.83 11.44
CA VAL A 356 15.31 8.45 12.69
C VAL A 356 15.70 9.36 13.84
N ASP A 357 16.99 9.72 13.98
CA ASP A 357 17.46 10.54 15.08
C ASP A 357 16.87 11.97 15.04
N LEU A 358 16.88 12.59 13.86
CA LEU A 358 16.32 13.93 13.68
C LEU A 358 14.80 13.92 13.86
N GLN A 359 14.11 12.89 13.37
CA GLN A 359 12.66 12.74 13.50
C GLN A 359 12.25 12.50 14.96
N LEU A 360 12.97 11.65 15.70
CA LEU A 360 12.77 11.44 17.13
C LEU A 360 12.98 12.74 17.94
N ALA A 361 14.02 13.52 17.61
CA ALA A 361 14.25 14.80 18.27
C ALA A 361 13.06 15.76 18.07
N ARG A 362 12.49 15.84 16.87
CA ARG A 362 11.30 16.69 16.59
C ARG A 362 10.06 16.17 17.28
N ALA A 363 9.78 14.86 17.23
CA ALA A 363 8.64 14.28 17.91
C ALA A 363 8.69 14.49 19.42
N ARG A 364 9.87 14.31 20.05
CA ARG A 364 10.09 14.58 21.48
C ARG A 364 9.88 16.05 21.82
N ALA A 365 10.36 16.96 20.98
CA ALA A 365 10.16 18.39 21.19
C ALA A 365 8.70 18.81 21.04
N ALA A 366 7.98 18.22 20.10
CA ALA A 366 6.59 18.55 19.80
C ALA A 366 5.57 17.92 20.77
N GLN A 367 5.93 16.82 21.45
CA GLN A 367 5.06 16.08 22.38
C GLN A 367 3.64 15.84 21.83
N PRO A 368 3.47 15.18 20.67
CA PRO A 368 2.17 14.97 20.08
C PRO A 368 1.27 14.10 20.97
N ASP A 369 -0.04 14.30 20.89
CA ASP A 369 -1.01 13.42 21.55
C ASP A 369 -0.96 11.99 20.99
N LEU A 370 -0.68 11.85 19.69
CA LEU A 370 -0.57 10.58 18.99
C LEU A 370 0.61 10.59 18.01
N THR A 371 1.41 9.54 18.05
CA THR A 371 2.53 9.32 17.12
C THR A 371 2.25 8.10 16.26
N VAL A 372 2.19 8.27 14.95
CA VAL A 372 2.10 7.15 13.99
C VAL A 372 3.51 6.77 13.55
N CYS A 373 3.92 5.53 13.78
CA CYS A 373 5.30 5.11 13.55
C CYS A 373 5.42 3.62 13.25
N GLY A 374 6.59 3.22 12.76
CA GLY A 374 6.97 1.82 12.62
C GLY A 374 7.04 1.09 13.97
N LEU A 375 6.96 -0.24 13.90
CA LEU A 375 6.93 -1.09 15.08
C LEU A 375 8.20 -0.96 15.96
N GLY A 376 9.38 -0.76 15.34
CA GLY A 376 10.65 -0.60 16.04
C GLY A 376 10.71 0.65 16.92
N LEU A 377 10.02 1.73 16.54
CA LEU A 377 9.98 2.99 17.28
C LEU A 377 8.88 3.02 18.36
N ALA A 378 7.85 2.21 18.23
CA ALA A 378 6.69 2.28 19.12
C ALA A 378 7.03 2.03 20.58
N ASN A 379 7.73 0.93 20.89
CA ASN A 379 8.05 0.58 22.27
C ASN A 379 8.97 1.62 22.97
N PRO A 380 10.06 2.12 22.33
CA PRO A 380 10.85 3.19 22.91
C PRO A 380 10.04 4.46 23.19
N LEU A 381 9.20 4.89 22.25
CA LEU A 381 8.39 6.09 22.40
C LEU A 381 7.33 5.93 23.51
N GLU A 382 6.70 4.77 23.63
CA GLU A 382 5.75 4.47 24.73
C GLU A 382 6.45 4.45 26.10
N ALA A 383 7.68 3.94 26.17
CA ALA A 383 8.49 3.98 27.39
C ALA A 383 8.83 5.43 27.80
N GLU A 384 8.91 6.37 26.86
CA GLU A 384 9.08 7.80 27.09
C GLU A 384 7.75 8.54 27.38
N GLY A 385 6.61 7.83 27.36
CA GLY A 385 5.29 8.37 27.69
C GLY A 385 4.50 8.92 26.49
N LEU A 386 4.99 8.78 25.26
CA LEU A 386 4.22 9.10 24.06
C LEU A 386 3.22 8.00 23.74
N THR A 387 2.09 8.36 23.16
CA THR A 387 1.10 7.40 22.70
C THR A 387 1.36 7.06 21.25
N THR A 388 1.47 5.77 20.91
CA THR A 388 1.80 5.35 19.54
C THR A 388 0.66 4.64 18.84
N LYS A 389 0.69 4.69 17.51
CA LYS A 389 -0.09 3.90 16.57
C LYS A 389 0.84 3.27 15.55
N TRP A 390 0.77 1.96 15.41
CA TRP A 390 1.63 1.22 14.47
C TRP A 390 1.14 1.40 13.03
N ALA A 391 1.99 1.92 12.17
CA ALA A 391 1.68 2.14 10.76
C ALA A 391 1.42 0.83 10.02
N ILE A 392 2.14 -0.24 10.34
CA ILE A 392 1.98 -1.55 9.72
C ILE A 392 0.55 -2.12 9.90
N GLU A 393 -0.11 -1.85 11.03
CA GLU A 393 -1.49 -2.28 11.26
C GLU A 393 -2.46 -1.71 10.22
N LEU A 394 -2.21 -0.47 9.75
CA LEU A 394 -3.06 0.23 8.79
C LEU A 394 -2.98 -0.38 7.38
N VAL A 395 -1.87 -1.04 7.05
CA VAL A 395 -1.69 -1.74 5.77
C VAL A 395 -2.41 -3.09 5.76
N PHE A 396 -2.41 -3.79 6.90
CA PHE A 396 -3.06 -5.10 7.01
C PHE A 396 -4.55 -5.06 7.33
N THR A 397 -5.04 -3.92 7.81
CA THR A 397 -6.46 -3.75 8.17
C THR A 397 -7.25 -3.18 6.99
N PRO A 398 -8.46 -3.67 6.72
CA PRO A 398 -9.35 -3.03 5.75
C PRO A 398 -9.66 -1.60 6.21
N VAL A 399 -9.22 -0.59 5.46
CA VAL A 399 -9.35 0.84 5.83
C VAL A 399 -9.93 1.71 4.72
N HIS A 400 -10.16 1.15 3.53
CA HIS A 400 -10.64 1.86 2.36
C HIS A 400 -12.17 1.89 2.29
N PHE A 401 -12.67 2.91 1.64
CA PHE A 401 -14.08 3.12 1.30
C PHE A 401 -15.00 3.40 2.50
N TYR A 402 -16.29 3.57 2.20
CA TYR A 402 -17.30 4.05 3.15
C TYR A 402 -17.49 3.13 4.36
N GLU A 403 -17.58 1.82 4.13
CA GLU A 403 -17.94 0.88 5.19
C GLU A 403 -16.82 0.74 6.24
N GLN A 404 -15.57 0.99 5.87
CA GLN A 404 -14.40 0.92 6.75
C GLN A 404 -14.05 2.27 7.41
N ALA A 405 -14.71 3.37 7.02
CA ALA A 405 -14.36 4.72 7.48
C ALA A 405 -14.43 4.89 9.00
N GLY A 406 -15.44 4.29 9.64
CA GLY A 406 -15.58 4.31 11.10
C GLY A 406 -14.51 3.49 11.81
N ASP A 407 -14.17 2.33 11.27
CA ASP A 407 -13.11 1.47 11.82
C ASP A 407 -11.75 2.14 11.68
N LEU A 408 -11.48 2.81 10.56
CA LEU A 408 -10.26 3.61 10.37
C LEU A 408 -10.12 4.67 11.47
N ALA A 409 -11.15 5.48 11.74
CA ALA A 409 -11.13 6.44 12.83
C ALA A 409 -10.94 5.73 14.20
N GLY A 410 -11.56 4.57 14.38
CA GLY A 410 -11.43 3.71 15.56
C GLY A 410 -10.01 3.25 15.82
N LEU A 411 -9.24 2.92 14.77
CA LEU A 411 -7.83 2.50 14.88
C LEU A 411 -6.95 3.60 15.50
N PHE A 412 -7.23 4.87 15.20
CA PHE A 412 -6.49 6.00 15.77
C PHE A 412 -7.01 6.41 17.15
N SER A 413 -8.29 6.22 17.45
CA SER A 413 -8.86 6.59 18.75
C SER A 413 -8.54 5.58 19.86
N ARG A 414 -8.34 4.29 19.56
CA ARG A 414 -8.03 3.22 20.52
C ARG A 414 -6.82 3.52 21.40
N PRO A 415 -5.63 3.92 20.85
CA PRO A 415 -4.46 4.22 21.69
C PRO A 415 -4.71 5.34 22.69
N LEU A 416 -5.42 6.39 22.27
CA LEU A 416 -5.74 7.53 23.16
C LEU A 416 -6.70 7.12 24.28
N ARG A 417 -7.76 6.38 23.96
CA ARG A 417 -8.70 5.86 24.97
C ARG A 417 -7.99 4.92 25.96
N ARG A 418 -7.12 4.03 25.47
CA ARG A 418 -6.33 3.15 26.32
C ARG A 418 -5.42 3.94 27.27
N ARG A 419 -4.74 4.96 26.78
CA ARG A 419 -3.91 5.85 27.60
C ARG A 419 -4.73 6.52 28.71
N ASP A 420 -5.92 7.04 28.39
CA ASP A 420 -6.75 7.76 29.34
C ASP A 420 -7.28 6.83 30.46
N VAL A 421 -7.67 5.59 30.14
CA VAL A 421 -8.05 4.57 31.13
C VAL A 421 -6.87 4.22 32.05
N LEU A 422 -5.68 3.95 31.50
CA LEU A 422 -4.50 3.61 32.29
C LEU A 422 -4.04 4.76 33.21
N ARG A 423 -4.26 6.01 32.82
CA ARG A 423 -3.96 7.18 33.68
C ARG A 423 -4.93 7.33 34.84
N LEU A 424 -6.19 6.98 34.65
CA LEU A 424 -7.19 6.98 35.70
C LEU A 424 -6.87 5.92 36.77
N GLU A 425 -6.54 4.69 36.35
CA GLU A 425 -6.15 3.60 37.26
C GLU A 425 -4.85 3.89 38.02
N ALA A 426 -3.91 4.63 37.44
CA ALA A 426 -2.68 5.02 38.13
C ALA A 426 -2.83 6.17 39.12
N ALA A 427 -3.96 6.89 39.06
CA ALA A 427 -4.28 8.01 39.96
C ALA A 427 -5.13 7.58 41.18
N GLU A 428 -5.71 6.37 41.18
CA GLU A 428 -6.36 5.70 42.31
C GLU A 428 -5.36 4.91 43.16
#